data_8ff47fe352b787f6b3da889b2d956192
#
_entry.id   8ff47fe352b787f6b3da889b2d956192
#
_cell.length_a   1.000
_cell.length_b   1.000
_cell.length_c   1.000
_cell.angle_alpha   90.00
_cell.angle_beta   90.00
_cell.angle_gamma   90.00
#
_symmetry.space_group_name_H-M   'P 1'
#
loop_
_entity.id
_entity.type
_entity.pdbx_description
1 polymer ?
#
loop_
_entity_poly.entity_id
_entity_poly.type
_entity_poly.pdbx_seq_one_letter_code
_entity_poly.pdbx_strand_id
1 'polypeptide(L)'
;MSKYEIENVKLTAPKLDPKDLEYAMTYRYACKKFDSTKKISEDDWNAILQAARLTPTSLGFEPFELLVIQNPDIREKMKAHGWGIQAGLEASHFVVFLSRKKVDLEFDSPYVRYIQETVKQLPAEIDAAYREKYAQFTTSDYKTFESERATFDWSSKQAYIVMANMMTMAAYEGLDSCPLEGFNQDDMTALLGDELGLFDTKHFGIAVMAAFGYRDEEPHRNKTRRTLDEFVTVVE
;
A
#
# COMPACT_ATOMS: atom_id res chain seq x y z
N MET A 1 11.73 7.14 24.22
CA MET A 1 10.72 7.12 23.13
C MET A 1 10.21 5.71 22.98
N SER A 2 8.91 5.56 22.77
CA SER A 2 8.31 4.26 22.39
C SER A 2 8.90 3.80 21.04
N LYS A 3 8.99 2.49 20.80
CA LYS A 3 9.42 1.95 19.49
C LYS A 3 8.50 2.36 18.33
N TYR A 4 7.33 2.90 18.64
CA TYR A 4 6.34 3.37 17.66
C TYR A 4 6.45 4.87 17.39
N GLU A 5 7.12 5.64 18.25
CA GLU A 5 7.29 7.07 18.05
C GLU A 5 8.24 7.36 16.90
N ILE A 6 7.85 8.32 16.08
CA ILE A 6 8.67 8.93 15.05
C ILE A 6 8.90 10.36 15.48
N GLU A 7 10.16 10.78 15.56
CA GLU A 7 10.48 12.15 15.93
C GLU A 7 9.88 13.11 14.90
N ASN A 8 8.99 14.00 15.36
CA ASN A 8 8.43 15.02 14.50
C ASN A 8 9.52 15.97 14.03
N VAL A 9 9.56 16.20 12.72
CA VAL A 9 10.38 17.28 12.15
C VAL A 9 9.93 18.60 12.80
N LYS A 10 10.87 19.36 13.32
CA LYS A 10 10.62 20.70 13.87
C LYS A 10 9.83 21.53 12.86
N LEU A 11 9.09 22.56 13.34
CA LEU A 11 8.18 23.41 12.56
C LEU A 11 8.74 24.07 11.28
N THR A 12 9.92 23.68 10.85
CA THR A 12 10.54 24.13 9.60
C THR A 12 10.24 23.12 8.52
N ALA A 13 9.37 23.47 7.58
CA ALA A 13 9.08 22.64 6.42
C ALA A 13 10.37 22.31 5.64
N PRO A 14 10.53 21.08 5.15
CA PRO A 14 11.65 20.72 4.30
C PRO A 14 11.59 21.56 3.01
N LYS A 15 12.72 22.19 2.67
CA LYS A 15 12.87 22.91 1.39
C LYS A 15 13.40 21.94 0.34
N LEU A 16 12.49 21.13 -0.21
CA LEU A 16 12.79 20.29 -1.37
C LEU A 16 12.44 21.08 -2.65
N ASP A 17 13.18 20.87 -3.73
CA ASP A 17 12.78 21.44 -5.01
C ASP A 17 11.56 20.65 -5.53
N PRO A 18 10.40 21.31 -5.75
CA PRO A 18 9.22 20.63 -6.30
C PRO A 18 9.50 19.98 -7.66
N LYS A 19 10.46 20.49 -8.42
CA LYS A 19 10.84 19.96 -9.74
C LYS A 19 11.41 18.55 -9.66
N ASP A 20 12.11 18.21 -8.59
CA ASP A 20 12.66 16.86 -8.41
C ASP A 20 11.54 15.84 -8.27
N LEU A 21 10.50 16.17 -7.50
CA LEU A 21 9.33 15.32 -7.34
C LEU A 21 8.51 15.25 -8.65
N GLU A 22 8.32 16.38 -9.33
CA GLU A 22 7.63 16.43 -10.63
C GLU A 22 8.38 15.59 -11.67
N TYR A 23 9.70 15.64 -11.68
CA TYR A 23 10.53 14.79 -12.55
C TYR A 23 10.36 13.30 -12.22
N ALA A 24 10.43 12.92 -10.94
CA ALA A 24 10.19 11.55 -10.49
C ALA A 24 8.80 11.03 -10.92
N MET A 25 7.76 11.86 -10.77
CA MET A 25 6.39 11.52 -11.22
C MET A 25 6.29 11.39 -12.74
N THR A 26 7.08 12.18 -13.48
CA THR A 26 7.17 12.08 -14.95
C THR A 26 7.97 10.84 -15.37
N TYR A 27 9.08 10.54 -14.68
CA TYR A 27 9.91 9.36 -14.92
C TYR A 27 9.15 8.04 -14.71
N ARG A 28 8.36 7.94 -13.62
CA ARG A 28 7.62 6.73 -13.25
C ARG A 28 6.65 6.30 -14.34
N TYR A 29 6.74 5.06 -14.77
CA TYR A 29 5.72 4.41 -15.60
C TYR A 29 5.45 2.99 -15.10
N ALA A 30 4.43 2.31 -15.61
CA ALA A 30 4.14 0.93 -15.27
C ALA A 30 5.09 0.00 -16.06
N CYS A 31 6.24 -0.27 -15.49
CA CYS A 31 7.31 -1.08 -16.09
C CYS A 31 6.80 -2.48 -16.44
N LYS A 32 6.99 -2.91 -17.68
CA LYS A 32 6.51 -4.21 -18.17
C LYS A 32 7.61 -5.24 -18.29
N LYS A 33 8.86 -4.82 -18.24
CA LYS A 33 10.02 -5.71 -18.30
C LYS A 33 11.09 -5.22 -17.32
N PHE A 34 11.42 -6.06 -16.38
CA PHE A 34 12.45 -5.79 -15.37
C PHE A 34 13.74 -6.53 -15.68
N ASP A 35 14.87 -5.90 -15.38
CA ASP A 35 16.19 -6.53 -15.42
C ASP A 35 16.34 -7.48 -14.21
N SER A 36 16.18 -8.77 -14.44
CA SER A 36 16.24 -9.80 -13.40
C SER A 36 17.63 -9.93 -12.76
N THR A 37 18.67 -9.40 -13.41
CA THR A 37 20.06 -9.45 -12.93
C THR A 37 20.36 -8.35 -11.92
N LYS A 38 19.55 -7.28 -11.89
CA LYS A 38 19.72 -6.15 -10.98
C LYS A 38 18.83 -6.28 -9.76
N LYS A 39 19.41 -6.00 -8.60
CA LYS A 39 18.68 -5.96 -7.32
C LYS A 39 18.74 -4.56 -6.74
N ILE A 40 17.62 -4.10 -6.19
CA ILE A 40 17.55 -2.88 -5.41
C ILE A 40 18.45 -3.02 -4.19
N SER A 41 19.23 -2.00 -3.86
CA SER A 41 20.06 -1.98 -2.65
C SER A 41 19.20 -2.04 -1.38
N GLU A 42 19.77 -2.49 -0.27
CA GLU A 42 19.07 -2.50 1.02
C GLU A 42 18.68 -1.08 1.46
N ASP A 43 19.53 -0.09 1.20
CA ASP A 43 19.27 1.30 1.57
C ASP A 43 18.10 1.89 0.78
N ASP A 44 18.08 1.70 -0.55
CA ASP A 44 16.99 2.17 -1.41
C ASP A 44 15.67 1.45 -1.06
N TRP A 45 15.74 0.13 -0.81
CA TRP A 45 14.58 -0.63 -0.39
C TRP A 45 14.04 -0.16 0.97
N ASN A 46 14.92 0.13 1.92
CA ASN A 46 14.54 0.69 3.21
C ASN A 46 13.88 2.07 3.06
N ALA A 47 14.36 2.92 2.15
CA ALA A 47 13.70 4.21 1.85
C ALA A 47 12.27 4.01 1.34
N ILE A 48 12.06 3.03 0.43
CA ILE A 48 10.73 2.67 -0.07
C ILE A 48 9.83 2.16 1.08
N LEU A 49 10.36 1.31 1.97
CA LEU A 49 9.62 0.82 3.14
C LEU A 49 9.29 1.94 4.14
N GLN A 50 10.17 2.92 4.33
CA GLN A 50 9.87 4.09 5.15
C GLN A 50 8.77 4.96 4.53
N ALA A 51 8.71 5.10 3.21
CA ALA A 51 7.59 5.76 2.56
C ALA A 51 6.25 5.04 2.82
N ALA A 52 6.25 3.70 2.85
CA ALA A 52 5.09 2.92 3.24
C ALA A 52 4.69 3.21 4.71
N ARG A 53 5.66 3.10 5.63
CA ARG A 53 5.45 3.29 7.08
C ARG A 53 4.94 4.70 7.42
N LEU A 54 5.40 5.73 6.72
CA LEU A 54 5.03 7.12 6.96
C LEU A 54 3.76 7.55 6.21
N THR A 55 3.17 6.66 5.44
CA THR A 55 1.94 6.95 4.70
C THR A 55 0.77 7.16 5.66
N PRO A 56 0.02 8.28 5.54
CA PRO A 56 -1.18 8.48 6.34
C PRO A 56 -2.27 7.50 5.91
N THR A 57 -3.00 6.99 6.89
CA THR A 57 -4.18 6.14 6.67
C THR A 57 -5.39 6.73 7.37
N SER A 58 -6.59 6.37 6.91
CA SER A 58 -7.84 6.82 7.54
C SER A 58 -7.84 6.43 9.02
N LEU A 59 -8.13 7.41 9.88
CA LEU A 59 -8.12 7.25 11.33
C LEU A 59 -6.76 6.78 11.90
N GLY A 60 -5.71 6.70 11.09
CA GLY A 60 -4.41 6.19 11.48
C GLY A 60 -4.46 4.74 11.97
N PHE A 61 -5.29 3.92 11.37
CA PHE A 61 -5.42 2.50 11.75
C PHE A 61 -4.44 1.59 11.05
N GLU A 62 -3.77 2.05 10.00
CA GLU A 62 -2.78 1.25 9.26
C GLU A 62 -3.30 -0.17 8.89
N PRO A 63 -4.50 -0.29 8.27
CA PRO A 63 -5.17 -1.57 8.11
C PRO A 63 -4.59 -2.38 6.94
N PHE A 64 -3.28 -2.45 6.86
CA PHE A 64 -2.55 -3.16 5.80
C PHE A 64 -1.32 -3.87 6.35
N GLU A 65 -0.85 -4.87 5.60
CA GLU A 65 0.47 -5.47 5.74
C GLU A 65 1.10 -5.66 4.36
N LEU A 66 2.42 -5.72 4.33
CA LEU A 66 3.19 -5.95 3.10
C LEU A 66 3.79 -7.35 3.15
N LEU A 67 3.44 -8.19 2.17
CA LEU A 67 4.06 -9.48 1.97
C LEU A 67 5.03 -9.37 0.78
N VAL A 68 6.33 -9.43 1.06
CA VAL A 68 7.38 -9.33 0.03
C VAL A 68 7.77 -10.73 -0.42
N ILE A 69 7.40 -11.08 -1.65
CA ILE A 69 7.65 -12.41 -2.23
C ILE A 69 9.01 -12.39 -2.97
N GLN A 70 10.03 -12.93 -2.33
CA GLN A 70 11.37 -13.07 -2.93
C GLN A 70 11.63 -14.50 -3.46
N ASN A 71 10.89 -15.50 -2.95
CA ASN A 71 11.04 -16.89 -3.35
C ASN A 71 10.60 -17.10 -4.80
N PRO A 72 11.50 -17.57 -5.72
CA PRO A 72 11.18 -17.76 -7.13
C PRO A 72 10.14 -18.84 -7.37
N ASP A 73 10.10 -19.89 -6.55
CA ASP A 73 9.14 -20.99 -6.72
C ASP A 73 7.70 -20.53 -6.40
N ILE A 74 7.57 -19.63 -5.42
CA ILE A 74 6.28 -19.02 -5.11
C ILE A 74 5.86 -18.09 -6.26
N ARG A 75 6.77 -17.26 -6.77
CA ARG A 75 6.49 -16.38 -7.92
C ARG A 75 6.06 -17.21 -9.15
N GLU A 76 6.68 -18.38 -9.37
CA GLU A 76 6.30 -19.27 -10.46
C GLU A 76 4.87 -19.82 -10.30
N LYS A 77 4.52 -20.28 -9.09
CA LYS A 77 3.13 -20.72 -8.78
C LYS A 77 2.09 -19.61 -9.02
N MET A 78 2.40 -18.37 -8.67
CA MET A 78 1.50 -17.23 -8.86
C MET A 78 1.13 -16.99 -10.33
N LYS A 79 1.95 -17.41 -11.30
CA LYS A 79 1.69 -17.24 -12.73
C LYS A 79 0.36 -17.85 -13.18
N ALA A 80 -0.02 -18.96 -12.58
CA ALA A 80 -1.26 -19.67 -12.93
C ALA A 80 -2.53 -18.85 -12.57
N HIS A 81 -2.43 -17.95 -11.61
CA HIS A 81 -3.55 -17.19 -11.05
C HIS A 81 -3.56 -15.71 -11.44
N GLY A 82 -2.59 -15.28 -12.27
CA GLY A 82 -2.47 -13.88 -12.67
C GLY A 82 -2.17 -13.69 -14.15
N TRP A 83 -3.11 -13.12 -14.88
CA TRP A 83 -2.97 -12.81 -16.32
C TRP A 83 -2.17 -11.53 -16.60
N GLY A 84 -1.99 -10.66 -15.60
CA GLY A 84 -1.29 -9.37 -15.73
C GLY A 84 -0.15 -9.15 -14.76
N ILE A 85 0.25 -10.17 -13.97
CA ILE A 85 1.34 -10.05 -13.00
C ILE A 85 2.71 -10.46 -13.55
N GLN A 86 2.76 -11.13 -14.71
CA GLN A 86 3.99 -11.69 -15.28
C GLN A 86 5.09 -10.63 -15.43
N ALA A 87 4.71 -9.42 -15.80
CA ALA A 87 5.63 -8.30 -15.89
C ALA A 87 6.46 -8.05 -14.62
N GLY A 88 5.86 -8.29 -13.44
CA GLY A 88 6.49 -8.03 -12.16
C GLY A 88 7.27 -9.20 -11.56
N LEU A 89 7.07 -10.44 -12.07
CA LEU A 89 7.63 -11.62 -11.40
C LEU A 89 9.16 -11.72 -11.48
N GLU A 90 9.78 -11.03 -12.44
CA GLU A 90 11.24 -10.94 -12.58
C GLU A 90 11.85 -9.73 -11.85
N ALA A 91 11.01 -8.85 -11.32
CA ALA A 91 11.47 -7.66 -10.61
C ALA A 91 12.31 -8.00 -9.36
N SER A 92 13.13 -7.06 -8.94
CA SER A 92 13.91 -7.18 -7.70
C SER A 92 13.03 -7.54 -6.51
N HIS A 93 11.95 -6.77 -6.29
CA HIS A 93 11.00 -7.00 -5.21
C HIS A 93 9.58 -7.10 -5.78
N PHE A 94 8.86 -8.14 -5.34
CA PHE A 94 7.44 -8.33 -5.62
C PHE A 94 6.65 -8.23 -4.33
N VAL A 95 5.71 -7.30 -4.26
CA VAL A 95 4.96 -6.97 -3.04
C VAL A 95 3.49 -7.26 -3.24
N VAL A 96 2.92 -8.03 -2.32
CA VAL A 96 1.49 -8.22 -2.15
C VAL A 96 1.03 -7.33 -1.01
N PHE A 97 0.10 -6.43 -1.28
CA PHE A 97 -0.53 -5.56 -0.30
C PHE A 97 -1.74 -6.26 0.28
N LEU A 98 -1.63 -6.64 1.53
CA LEU A 98 -2.71 -7.26 2.29
C LEU A 98 -3.52 -6.17 2.99
N SER A 99 -4.84 -6.28 2.95
CA SER A 99 -5.75 -5.39 3.70
C SER A 99 -6.54 -6.18 4.73
N ARG A 100 -6.73 -5.56 5.90
CA ARG A 100 -7.48 -6.19 7.00
C ARG A 100 -8.96 -6.27 6.67
N LYS A 101 -9.55 -7.40 7.06
CA LYS A 101 -10.99 -7.64 6.97
C LYS A 101 -11.72 -7.05 8.17
N LYS A 102 -13.04 -7.02 8.10
CA LYS A 102 -13.93 -6.42 9.09
C LYS A 102 -13.69 -6.93 10.51
N VAL A 103 -13.41 -8.22 10.66
CA VAL A 103 -13.14 -8.85 11.97
C VAL A 103 -12.05 -8.13 12.78
N ASP A 104 -11.07 -7.52 12.10
CA ASP A 104 -10.01 -6.75 12.73
C ASP A 104 -10.36 -5.27 12.92
N LEU A 105 -11.37 -4.78 12.21
CA LEU A 105 -11.71 -3.36 12.18
C LEU A 105 -12.98 -3.04 12.99
N GLU A 106 -13.58 -4.03 13.64
CA GLU A 106 -14.64 -3.81 14.61
C GLU A 106 -14.12 -3.05 15.84
N PHE A 107 -15.00 -2.30 16.52
CA PHE A 107 -14.63 -1.35 17.58
C PHE A 107 -13.78 -1.95 18.68
N ASP A 108 -14.12 -3.18 19.08
CA ASP A 108 -13.45 -3.89 20.18
C ASP A 108 -12.52 -5.00 19.70
N SER A 109 -12.19 -5.02 18.40
CA SER A 109 -11.25 -6.00 17.89
C SER A 109 -9.88 -5.87 18.57
N PRO A 110 -9.14 -6.96 18.73
CA PRO A 110 -7.80 -6.92 19.27
C PRO A 110 -6.86 -5.99 18.47
N TYR A 111 -7.08 -5.89 17.17
CA TYR A 111 -6.27 -5.03 16.31
C TYR A 111 -6.54 -3.54 16.56
N VAL A 112 -7.80 -3.11 16.59
CA VAL A 112 -8.14 -1.69 16.86
C VAL A 112 -7.63 -1.29 18.24
N ARG A 113 -7.78 -2.16 19.26
CA ARG A 113 -7.21 -1.92 20.59
C ARG A 113 -5.69 -1.80 20.56
N TYR A 114 -5.01 -2.71 19.85
CA TYR A 114 -3.55 -2.65 19.72
C TYR A 114 -3.09 -1.31 19.12
N ILE A 115 -3.76 -0.84 18.06
CA ILE A 115 -3.42 0.45 17.45
C ILE A 115 -3.68 1.61 18.43
N GLN A 116 -4.80 1.63 19.12
CA GLN A 116 -5.18 2.74 20.00
C GLN A 116 -4.35 2.76 21.29
N GLU A 117 -4.25 1.62 21.95
CA GLU A 117 -3.67 1.53 23.29
C GLU A 117 -2.14 1.37 23.24
N THR A 118 -1.62 0.62 22.26
CA THR A 118 -0.18 0.27 22.20
C THR A 118 0.59 1.16 21.24
N VAL A 119 0.10 1.34 20.01
CA VAL A 119 0.81 2.11 18.99
C VAL A 119 0.65 3.61 19.26
N LYS A 120 -0.59 4.10 19.39
CA LYS A 120 -0.90 5.51 19.60
C LYS A 120 -0.82 5.93 21.07
N GLN A 121 -0.90 4.99 21.99
CA GLN A 121 -0.88 5.25 23.43
C GLN A 121 -1.91 6.31 23.87
N LEU A 122 -3.14 6.19 23.34
CA LEU A 122 -4.19 7.16 23.62
C LEU A 122 -4.60 7.10 25.11
N PRO A 123 -4.73 8.26 25.79
CA PRO A 123 -5.36 8.30 27.11
C PRO A 123 -6.78 7.72 27.08
N ALA A 124 -7.21 7.04 28.13
CA ALA A 124 -8.50 6.34 28.18
C ALA A 124 -9.70 7.24 27.84
N GLU A 125 -9.66 8.51 28.28
CA GLU A 125 -10.72 9.48 28.00
C GLU A 125 -10.80 9.84 26.51
N ILE A 126 -9.64 9.96 25.84
CA ILE A 126 -9.55 10.21 24.40
C ILE A 126 -9.98 8.97 23.62
N ASP A 127 -9.58 7.77 24.07
CA ASP A 127 -9.96 6.51 23.43
C ASP A 127 -11.49 6.33 23.44
N ALA A 128 -12.18 6.60 24.54
CA ALA A 128 -13.63 6.50 24.64
C ALA A 128 -14.35 7.42 23.62
N ALA A 129 -13.95 8.69 23.56
CA ALA A 129 -14.50 9.65 22.58
C ALA A 129 -14.19 9.24 21.13
N TYR A 130 -13.01 8.66 20.90
CA TYR A 130 -12.61 8.19 19.59
C TYR A 130 -13.45 6.99 19.12
N ARG A 131 -13.77 6.05 20.02
CA ARG A 131 -14.63 4.89 19.76
C ARG A 131 -16.03 5.31 19.34
N GLU A 132 -16.62 6.30 20.03
CA GLU A 132 -17.94 6.82 19.69
C GLU A 132 -17.95 7.40 18.26
N LYS A 133 -16.96 8.22 17.93
CA LYS A 133 -16.81 8.79 16.57
C LYS A 133 -16.56 7.72 15.51
N TYR A 134 -15.78 6.72 15.83
CA TYR A 134 -15.53 5.60 14.93
C TYR A 134 -16.79 4.78 14.68
N ALA A 135 -17.59 4.54 15.73
CA ALA A 135 -18.89 3.88 15.59
C ALA A 135 -19.80 4.67 14.64
N GLN A 136 -19.93 5.97 14.86
CA GLN A 136 -20.70 6.85 13.99
C GLN A 136 -20.17 6.81 12.54
N PHE A 137 -18.87 6.97 12.34
CA PHE A 137 -18.24 6.93 11.02
C PHE A 137 -18.57 5.63 10.26
N THR A 138 -18.41 4.48 10.91
CA THR A 138 -18.55 3.18 10.25
C THR A 138 -19.98 2.76 9.99
N THR A 139 -20.94 3.22 10.80
CA THR A 139 -22.34 2.80 10.71
C THR A 139 -23.26 3.80 10.01
N SER A 140 -23.00 5.11 10.13
CA SER A 140 -23.90 6.15 9.62
C SER A 140 -23.26 7.10 8.61
N ASP A 141 -22.05 7.63 8.90
CA ASP A 141 -21.48 8.70 8.08
C ASP A 141 -20.86 8.15 6.78
N TYR A 142 -19.99 7.16 6.90
CA TYR A 142 -19.29 6.55 5.76
C TYR A 142 -19.77 5.12 5.46
N LYS A 143 -20.46 4.50 6.41
CA LYS A 143 -21.13 3.19 6.30
C LYS A 143 -20.19 2.06 5.88
N THR A 144 -18.93 2.13 6.31
CA THR A 144 -17.94 1.11 5.95
C THR A 144 -18.30 -0.28 6.49
N PHE A 145 -19.19 -0.37 7.49
CA PHE A 145 -19.64 -1.63 8.10
C PHE A 145 -20.96 -2.17 7.54
N GLU A 146 -21.48 -1.58 6.46
CA GLU A 146 -22.72 -2.07 5.84
C GLU A 146 -22.59 -3.50 5.26
N SER A 147 -21.35 -3.89 4.89
CA SER A 147 -21.02 -5.25 4.45
C SER A 147 -19.54 -5.56 4.68
N GLU A 148 -19.17 -6.86 4.64
CA GLU A 148 -17.76 -7.30 4.64
C GLU A 148 -17.00 -6.67 3.47
N ARG A 149 -17.62 -6.61 2.29
CA ARG A 149 -17.02 -6.02 1.09
C ARG A 149 -16.78 -4.52 1.26
N ALA A 150 -17.74 -3.78 1.79
CA ALA A 150 -17.58 -2.33 2.02
C ALA A 150 -16.42 -2.03 2.98
N THR A 151 -16.28 -2.83 4.03
CA THR A 151 -15.16 -2.71 4.96
C THR A 151 -13.82 -3.02 4.29
N PHE A 152 -13.77 -4.11 3.54
CA PHE A 152 -12.56 -4.51 2.83
C PHE A 152 -12.16 -3.49 1.75
N ASP A 153 -13.12 -2.95 1.00
CA ASP A 153 -12.86 -1.91 0.00
C ASP A 153 -12.35 -0.60 0.65
N TRP A 154 -12.88 -0.22 1.82
CA TRP A 154 -12.37 0.90 2.58
C TRP A 154 -10.93 0.66 3.08
N SER A 155 -10.67 -0.51 3.63
CA SER A 155 -9.34 -0.94 4.06
C SER A 155 -8.36 -0.96 2.89
N SER A 156 -8.76 -1.50 1.75
CA SER A 156 -7.94 -1.59 0.53
C SER A 156 -7.54 -0.22 -0.01
N LYS A 157 -8.39 0.82 0.11
CA LYS A 157 -8.03 2.19 -0.27
C LYS A 157 -6.77 2.68 0.47
N GLN A 158 -6.56 2.26 1.72
CA GLN A 158 -5.37 2.62 2.48
C GLN A 158 -4.12 1.94 1.90
N ALA A 159 -4.22 0.68 1.50
CA ALA A 159 -3.13 -0.05 0.84
C ALA A 159 -2.75 0.59 -0.51
N TYR A 160 -3.72 1.10 -1.27
CA TYR A 160 -3.43 1.85 -2.53
C TYR A 160 -2.68 3.16 -2.28
N ILE A 161 -3.00 3.89 -1.20
CA ILE A 161 -2.25 5.10 -0.82
C ILE A 161 -0.81 4.74 -0.48
N VAL A 162 -0.61 3.66 0.29
CA VAL A 162 0.72 3.13 0.63
C VAL A 162 1.49 2.75 -0.63
N MET A 163 0.88 1.98 -1.54
CA MET A 163 1.48 1.59 -2.81
C MET A 163 1.91 2.81 -3.64
N ALA A 164 1.05 3.83 -3.73
CA ALA A 164 1.35 5.05 -4.48
C ALA A 164 2.56 5.79 -3.91
N ASN A 165 2.68 5.89 -2.58
CA ASN A 165 3.83 6.52 -1.92
C ASN A 165 5.12 5.70 -2.13
N MET A 166 5.05 4.37 -2.01
CA MET A 166 6.18 3.48 -2.31
C MET A 166 6.67 3.65 -3.76
N MET A 167 5.74 3.71 -4.72
CA MET A 167 6.07 3.91 -6.14
C MET A 167 6.66 5.30 -6.41
N THR A 168 6.23 6.32 -5.67
CA THR A 168 6.78 7.68 -5.76
C THR A 168 8.21 7.71 -5.22
N MET A 169 8.45 7.09 -4.07
CA MET A 169 9.79 6.99 -3.50
C MET A 169 10.73 6.20 -4.43
N ALA A 170 10.28 5.07 -4.96
CA ALA A 170 11.05 4.29 -5.92
C ALA A 170 11.47 5.14 -7.14
N ALA A 171 10.54 5.94 -7.68
CA ALA A 171 10.84 6.82 -8.81
C ALA A 171 11.82 7.95 -8.43
N TYR A 172 11.74 8.46 -7.22
CA TYR A 172 12.68 9.47 -6.70
C TYR A 172 14.10 8.90 -6.60
N GLU A 173 14.23 7.62 -6.21
CA GLU A 173 15.51 6.89 -6.19
C GLU A 173 15.96 6.39 -7.58
N GLY A 174 15.24 6.74 -8.66
CA GLY A 174 15.56 6.30 -10.03
C GLY A 174 15.21 4.84 -10.31
N LEU A 175 14.33 4.26 -9.50
CA LEU A 175 13.85 2.89 -9.64
C LEU A 175 12.52 2.83 -10.37
N ASP A 176 12.24 1.68 -10.95
CA ASP A 176 10.98 1.40 -11.63
C ASP A 176 10.01 0.63 -10.76
N SER A 177 8.74 0.81 -11.09
CA SER A 177 7.65 0.08 -10.44
C SER A 177 6.51 -0.23 -11.40
N CYS A 178 5.73 -1.25 -11.07
CA CYS A 178 4.50 -1.60 -11.79
C CYS A 178 3.40 -1.97 -10.79
N PRO A 179 2.29 -1.22 -10.71
CA PRO A 179 1.10 -1.65 -9.98
C PRO A 179 0.41 -2.78 -10.76
N LEU A 180 -0.11 -3.78 -10.07
CA LEU A 180 -0.60 -5.02 -10.66
C LEU A 180 -1.96 -5.39 -10.04
N GLU A 181 -2.99 -5.43 -10.88
CA GLU A 181 -4.35 -5.89 -10.54
C GLU A 181 -4.79 -7.08 -11.41
N GLY A 182 -3.95 -7.48 -12.37
CA GLY A 182 -4.27 -8.53 -13.33
C GLY A 182 -4.14 -9.94 -12.76
N PHE A 183 -4.89 -10.25 -11.71
CA PHE A 183 -4.94 -11.58 -11.09
C PHE A 183 -6.36 -11.93 -10.62
N ASN A 184 -6.64 -13.22 -10.47
CA ASN A 184 -7.86 -13.68 -9.79
C ASN A 184 -7.63 -13.55 -8.28
N GLN A 185 -8.43 -12.72 -7.62
CA GLN A 185 -8.26 -12.41 -6.19
C GLN A 185 -8.52 -13.62 -5.30
N ASP A 186 -9.55 -14.42 -5.61
CA ASP A 186 -9.92 -15.59 -4.82
C ASP A 186 -8.88 -16.71 -4.97
N ASP A 187 -8.49 -17.04 -6.21
CA ASP A 187 -7.49 -18.07 -6.48
C ASP A 187 -6.12 -17.69 -5.90
N MET A 188 -5.73 -16.43 -5.99
CA MET A 188 -4.46 -15.95 -5.44
C MET A 188 -4.48 -15.94 -3.90
N THR A 189 -5.62 -15.62 -3.30
CA THR A 189 -5.82 -15.71 -1.84
C THR A 189 -5.75 -17.17 -1.38
N ALA A 190 -6.38 -18.08 -2.09
CA ALA A 190 -6.31 -19.51 -1.80
C ALA A 190 -4.86 -20.03 -1.91
N LEU A 191 -4.13 -19.65 -2.96
CA LEU A 191 -2.72 -20.05 -3.11
C LEU A 191 -1.84 -19.50 -1.98
N LEU A 192 -1.82 -18.18 -1.79
CA LEU A 192 -0.86 -17.55 -0.88
C LEU A 192 -1.27 -17.68 0.60
N GLY A 193 -2.56 -17.63 0.88
CA GLY A 193 -3.09 -17.71 2.25
C GLY A 193 -3.36 -19.13 2.69
N ASP A 194 -4.22 -19.86 1.97
CA ASP A 194 -4.70 -21.17 2.45
C ASP A 194 -3.72 -22.31 2.13
N GLU A 195 -3.15 -22.38 0.91
CA GLU A 195 -2.21 -23.45 0.53
C GLU A 195 -0.82 -23.23 1.12
N LEU A 196 -0.28 -22.02 0.97
CA LEU A 196 1.09 -21.69 1.40
C LEU A 196 1.18 -21.11 2.81
N GLY A 197 0.07 -20.72 3.43
CA GLY A 197 0.01 -20.23 4.80
C GLY A 197 0.81 -18.94 5.04
N LEU A 198 0.95 -18.07 4.01
CA LEU A 198 1.76 -16.86 4.11
C LEU A 198 1.05 -15.73 4.86
N PHE A 199 -0.26 -15.80 4.99
CA PHE A 199 -1.09 -14.92 5.80
C PHE A 199 -2.39 -15.62 6.21
N ASP A 200 -3.03 -15.13 7.28
CA ASP A 200 -4.32 -15.65 7.74
C ASP A 200 -5.47 -15.04 6.93
N THR A 201 -6.13 -15.87 6.12
CA THR A 201 -7.23 -15.46 5.26
C THR A 201 -8.49 -15.03 6.01
N LYS A 202 -8.61 -15.35 7.30
CA LYS A 202 -9.65 -14.81 8.18
C LYS A 202 -9.48 -13.33 8.44
N HIS A 203 -8.24 -12.87 8.58
CA HIS A 203 -7.87 -11.51 8.97
C HIS A 203 -7.53 -10.63 7.78
N PHE A 204 -7.02 -11.21 6.68
CA PHE A 204 -6.53 -10.47 5.54
C PHE A 204 -7.15 -10.93 4.22
N GLY A 205 -7.17 -10.00 3.27
CA GLY A 205 -7.36 -10.26 1.85
C GLY A 205 -6.32 -9.52 1.03
N ILE A 206 -6.14 -9.93 -0.21
CA ILE A 206 -5.21 -9.27 -1.13
C ILE A 206 -5.91 -8.04 -1.73
N ALA A 207 -5.36 -6.84 -1.50
CA ALA A 207 -5.89 -5.60 -2.08
C ALA A 207 -5.35 -5.36 -3.50
N VAL A 208 -4.04 -5.40 -3.64
CA VAL A 208 -3.30 -5.08 -4.88
C VAL A 208 -1.89 -5.66 -4.78
N MET A 209 -1.16 -5.69 -5.88
CA MET A 209 0.24 -6.06 -5.91
C MET A 209 1.07 -4.97 -6.60
N ALA A 210 2.36 -4.93 -6.33
CA ALA A 210 3.29 -4.10 -7.07
C ALA A 210 4.67 -4.76 -7.18
N ALA A 211 5.36 -4.46 -8.26
CA ALA A 211 6.73 -4.86 -8.49
C ALA A 211 7.66 -3.66 -8.50
N PHE A 212 8.90 -3.83 -7.99
CA PHE A 212 9.92 -2.80 -7.90
C PHE A 212 11.26 -3.36 -8.41
N GLY A 213 11.98 -2.56 -9.20
CA GLY A 213 13.25 -3.00 -9.79
C GLY A 213 13.81 -1.98 -10.78
N TYR A 214 14.58 -2.46 -11.72
CA TYR A 214 15.16 -1.69 -12.80
C TYR A 214 14.53 -2.11 -14.11
N ARG A 215 14.17 -1.16 -14.98
CA ARG A 215 13.65 -1.46 -16.32
C ARG A 215 14.71 -2.11 -17.21
N ASP A 216 14.26 -3.03 -18.06
CA ASP A 216 15.05 -3.64 -19.14
C ASP A 216 14.52 -3.23 -20.53
N GLU A 217 13.73 -2.16 -20.57
CA GLU A 217 13.19 -1.61 -21.82
C GLU A 217 12.83 -0.13 -21.64
N GLU A 218 12.85 0.61 -22.73
CA GLU A 218 12.30 1.98 -22.75
C GLU A 218 10.77 1.97 -22.78
N PRO A 219 10.11 2.99 -22.23
CA PRO A 219 8.65 3.13 -22.34
C PRO A 219 8.18 3.11 -23.78
N HIS A 220 7.25 2.22 -24.13
CA HIS A 220 6.72 2.07 -25.48
C HIS A 220 5.99 3.30 -26.02
N ARG A 221 5.57 4.21 -25.16
CA ARG A 221 4.84 5.44 -25.50
C ARG A 221 4.99 6.49 -24.43
N ASN A 222 4.77 7.73 -24.83
CA ASN A 222 4.67 8.84 -23.89
C ASN A 222 3.47 8.67 -22.95
N LYS A 223 3.63 9.17 -21.74
CA LYS A 223 2.55 9.23 -20.75
C LYS A 223 1.47 10.21 -21.21
N THR A 224 0.22 9.81 -21.07
CA THR A 224 -0.94 10.65 -21.38
C THR A 224 -1.79 10.86 -20.13
N ARG A 225 -2.27 12.08 -19.92
CA ARG A 225 -3.17 12.46 -18.84
C ARG A 225 -4.16 13.50 -19.37
N ARG A 226 -5.31 13.58 -18.73
CA ARG A 226 -6.23 14.72 -18.94
C ARG A 226 -5.51 16.01 -18.54
N THR A 227 -5.93 17.13 -19.10
CA THR A 227 -5.46 18.47 -18.70
C THR A 227 -5.99 18.81 -17.30
N LEU A 228 -5.39 19.80 -16.63
CA LEU A 228 -5.81 20.16 -15.28
C LEU A 228 -7.27 20.61 -15.22
N ASP A 229 -7.70 21.40 -16.18
CA ASP A 229 -9.07 21.94 -16.30
C ASP A 229 -10.14 20.87 -16.60
N GLU A 230 -9.74 19.68 -17.11
CA GLU A 230 -10.67 18.56 -17.29
C GLU A 230 -11.01 17.81 -16.00
N PHE A 231 -10.24 17.98 -14.94
CA PHE A 231 -10.50 17.27 -13.68
C PHE A 231 -10.40 18.12 -12.40
N VAL A 232 -10.09 19.42 -12.55
CA VAL A 232 -10.08 20.39 -11.45
C VAL A 232 -11.20 21.37 -11.67
N THR A 233 -12.09 21.49 -10.67
CA THR A 233 -13.12 22.55 -10.63
C THR A 233 -12.82 23.44 -9.44
N VAL A 234 -12.60 24.72 -9.68
CA VAL A 234 -12.46 25.73 -8.63
C VAL A 234 -13.82 26.33 -8.35
N VAL A 235 -14.24 26.34 -7.09
CA VAL A 235 -15.45 27.00 -6.61
C VAL A 235 -15.00 28.18 -5.77
N GLU A 236 -15.35 29.40 -6.18
CA GLU A 236 -15.06 30.65 -5.49
C GLU A 236 -16.22 31.11 -4.62
#